data_252476c95a6dde8579000d4f5c3d9d5d
#
_entry.id   252476c95a6dde8579000d4f5c3d9d5d
#
_cell.length_a   1.000
_cell.length_b   1.000
_cell.length_c   1.000
_cell.angle_alpha   90.00
_cell.angle_beta   90.00
_cell.angle_gamma   90.00
#
_symmetry.space_group_name_H-M   'P 1'
#
loop_
_entity.id
_entity.type
_entity.pdbx_description
1 polymer ?
#
loop_
_entity_poly.entity_id
_entity_poly.type
_entity_poly.pdbx_seq_one_letter_code
_entity_poly.pdbx_strand_id
1 'polypeptide(L)'
;THGRQREPVLLRGLLFTPEGERLVPSYTRKKGKTYRYYTPIRHRRFGAWASSHGPLPAAPIEELVTQQIVAALSAPHIVQSVWDRIRTARPDLSEPEVVLPMRNLAGLWQQLFPAEQCRLAQLLIDRVVIADGGLEIIWRDQGWQELAGELMPGTIGAELQEWEQQEVEA
;
A
#
# COMPACT_ATOMS: atom_id res chain seq x y z
N THR A 1 -25.14 -14.82 -11.58
CA THR A 1 -24.86 -13.76 -10.60
C THR A 1 -23.48 -13.18 -10.86
N HIS A 2 -23.44 -12.11 -11.61
CA HIS A 2 -22.22 -11.32 -11.77
C HIS A 2 -21.93 -10.66 -10.43
N GLY A 3 -21.02 -11.24 -9.65
CA GLY A 3 -20.53 -10.60 -8.46
C GLY A 3 -19.99 -9.23 -8.85
N ARG A 4 -20.59 -8.16 -8.34
CA ARG A 4 -20.04 -6.82 -8.45
C ARG A 4 -18.60 -6.90 -7.97
N GLN A 5 -17.63 -6.75 -8.87
CA GLN A 5 -16.24 -6.54 -8.48
C GLN A 5 -16.23 -5.35 -7.54
N ARG A 6 -15.83 -5.58 -6.29
CA ARG A 6 -15.69 -4.49 -5.34
C ARG A 6 -14.62 -3.54 -5.86
N GLU A 7 -14.95 -2.26 -5.89
CA GLU A 7 -13.98 -1.22 -6.20
C GLU A 7 -12.74 -1.37 -5.31
N PRO A 8 -11.51 -1.28 -5.86
CA PRO A 8 -10.30 -1.35 -5.06
C PRO A 8 -10.27 -0.21 -4.04
N VAL A 9 -10.07 -0.53 -2.78
CA VAL A 9 -9.92 0.42 -1.68
C VAL A 9 -8.58 0.18 -1.00
N LEU A 10 -7.69 1.18 -1.05
CA LEU A 10 -6.29 1.05 -0.66
C LEU A 10 -6.09 0.46 0.74
N LEU A 11 -6.84 0.94 1.71
CA LEU A 11 -6.67 0.58 3.12
C LEU A 11 -7.76 -0.36 3.65
N ARG A 12 -8.48 -1.05 2.78
CA ARG A 12 -9.48 -2.03 3.21
C ARG A 12 -8.84 -3.10 4.11
N GLY A 13 -9.32 -3.22 5.34
CA GLY A 13 -8.82 -4.16 6.32
C GLY A 13 -7.51 -3.77 7.01
N LEU A 14 -6.92 -2.60 6.67
CA LEU A 14 -5.63 -2.16 7.20
C LEU A 14 -5.71 -1.00 8.19
N LEU A 15 -6.82 -0.26 8.23
CA LEU A 15 -6.92 0.96 9.01
C LEU A 15 -7.62 0.71 10.35
N PHE A 16 -6.98 1.18 11.44
CA PHE A 16 -7.43 0.97 12.82
C PHE A 16 -7.35 2.26 13.65
N THR A 17 -8.20 2.36 14.65
CA THR A 17 -8.08 3.37 15.71
C THR A 17 -6.97 2.97 16.68
N PRO A 18 -6.50 3.91 17.55
CA PRO A 18 -5.52 3.56 18.60
C PRO A 18 -5.99 2.46 19.54
N GLU A 19 -7.30 2.34 19.74
CA GLU A 19 -7.93 1.32 20.59
C GLU A 19 -8.07 -0.04 19.90
N GLY A 20 -7.67 -0.14 18.62
CA GLY A 20 -7.71 -1.37 17.85
C GLY A 20 -9.03 -1.64 17.11
N GLU A 21 -9.93 -0.65 17.03
CA GLU A 21 -11.14 -0.76 16.24
C GLU A 21 -10.86 -0.57 14.75
N ARG A 22 -11.34 -1.47 13.92
CA ARG A 22 -11.17 -1.38 12.46
C ARG A 22 -12.08 -0.30 11.86
N LEU A 23 -11.53 0.48 10.94
CA LEU A 23 -12.31 1.38 10.09
C LEU A 23 -12.58 0.70 8.74
N VAL A 24 -13.81 0.81 8.28
CA VAL A 24 -14.27 0.22 7.03
C VAL A 24 -14.68 1.29 6.02
N PRO A 25 -14.53 1.03 4.72
CA PRO A 25 -14.99 1.96 3.70
C PRO A 25 -16.48 2.21 3.80
N SER A 26 -16.87 3.48 3.72
CA SER A 26 -18.26 3.90 3.61
C SER A 26 -18.40 5.00 2.57
N TYR A 27 -19.62 5.16 2.04
CA TYR A 27 -19.89 6.07 0.94
C TYR A 27 -21.06 6.96 1.31
N THR A 28 -20.93 8.26 0.98
CA THR A 28 -22.01 9.24 1.10
C THR A 28 -22.22 9.89 -0.25
N ARG A 29 -23.47 9.99 -0.68
CA ARG A 29 -23.84 10.67 -1.91
C ARG A 29 -24.46 12.02 -1.62
N LYS A 30 -23.84 13.10 -2.13
CA LYS A 30 -24.37 14.48 -2.03
C LYS A 30 -24.32 15.15 -3.39
N LYS A 31 -25.45 15.73 -3.83
CA LYS A 31 -25.52 16.49 -5.08
C LYS A 31 -24.93 15.76 -6.30
N GLY A 32 -25.20 14.46 -6.43
CA GLY A 32 -24.70 13.64 -7.52
C GLY A 32 -23.25 13.20 -7.41
N LYS A 33 -22.51 13.61 -6.37
CA LYS A 33 -21.14 13.18 -6.10
C LYS A 33 -21.10 12.14 -5.00
N THR A 34 -20.24 11.14 -5.18
CA THR A 34 -19.98 10.12 -4.17
C THR A 34 -18.69 10.47 -3.42
N TYR A 35 -18.81 10.52 -2.10
CA TYR A 35 -17.68 10.75 -1.19
C TYR A 35 -17.37 9.46 -0.44
N ARG A 36 -16.10 9.08 -0.39
CA ARG A 36 -15.65 7.91 0.34
C ARG A 36 -15.03 8.30 1.67
N TYR A 37 -15.38 7.53 2.70
CA TYR A 37 -14.87 7.66 4.07
C TYR A 37 -14.36 6.32 4.58
N TYR A 38 -13.53 6.37 5.58
CA TYR A 38 -13.25 5.24 6.47
C TYR A 38 -13.99 5.49 7.78
N THR A 39 -14.88 4.58 8.13
CA THR A 39 -15.76 4.72 9.30
C THR A 39 -15.50 3.60 10.28
N PRO A 40 -15.33 3.90 11.59
CA PRO A 40 -15.21 2.87 12.61
C PRO A 40 -16.39 1.89 12.53
N ILE A 41 -16.10 0.61 12.63
CA ILE A 41 -17.11 -0.44 12.39
C ILE A 41 -18.29 -0.35 13.37
N ARG A 42 -18.03 0.04 14.62
CA ARG A 42 -19.10 0.26 15.62
C ARG A 42 -19.97 1.46 15.29
N HIS A 43 -19.35 2.55 14.84
CA HIS A 43 -20.08 3.73 14.39
C HIS A 43 -21.02 3.38 13.23
N ARG A 44 -20.56 2.59 12.28
CA ARG A 44 -21.35 2.16 11.14
C ARG A 44 -22.50 1.24 11.52
N ARG A 45 -22.28 0.33 12.49
CA ARG A 45 -23.30 -0.64 12.91
C ARG A 45 -24.32 -0.09 13.87
N PHE A 46 -23.89 0.74 14.83
CA PHE A 46 -24.68 1.14 15.98
C PHE A 46 -24.92 2.65 16.09
N GLY A 47 -24.26 3.47 15.27
CA GLY A 47 -24.34 4.91 15.27
C GLY A 47 -23.17 5.61 15.95
N ALA A 48 -23.20 6.95 15.91
CA ALA A 48 -22.06 7.80 16.35
C ALA A 48 -21.66 7.61 17.84
N TRP A 49 -22.58 7.21 18.68
CA TRP A 49 -22.33 7.03 20.12
C TRP A 49 -21.46 5.80 20.44
N ALA A 50 -21.39 4.83 19.52
CA ALA A 50 -20.76 3.53 19.76
C ALA A 50 -19.25 3.54 19.57
N SER A 51 -18.68 4.61 18.99
CA SER A 51 -17.25 4.75 18.78
C SER A 51 -16.76 6.12 19.22
N SER A 52 -15.53 6.20 19.70
CA SER A 52 -14.87 7.47 20.03
C SER A 52 -14.41 8.26 18.81
N HIS A 53 -14.38 7.62 17.64
CA HIS A 53 -13.98 8.24 16.38
C HIS A 53 -15.14 8.26 15.38
N GLY A 54 -15.23 9.33 14.61
CA GLY A 54 -16.20 9.47 13.52
C GLY A 54 -15.64 9.03 12.16
N PRO A 55 -16.45 9.18 11.09
CA PRO A 55 -16.00 8.96 9.73
C PRO A 55 -14.86 9.90 9.36
N LEU A 56 -13.85 9.37 8.67
CA LEU A 56 -12.71 10.12 8.18
C LEU A 56 -12.69 10.11 6.65
N PRO A 57 -12.47 11.27 5.99
CA PRO A 57 -12.33 11.31 4.53
C PRO A 57 -11.19 10.39 4.07
N ALA A 58 -11.46 9.58 3.05
CA ALA A 58 -10.52 8.56 2.59
C ALA A 58 -9.31 9.15 1.85
N ALA A 59 -9.53 10.12 0.99
CA ALA A 59 -8.49 10.63 0.11
C ALA A 59 -7.25 11.18 0.85
N PRO A 60 -7.36 12.03 1.88
CA PRO A 60 -6.19 12.53 2.60
C PRO A 60 -5.40 11.41 3.31
N ILE A 61 -6.08 10.42 3.86
CA ILE A 61 -5.45 9.29 4.55
C ILE A 61 -4.69 8.42 3.55
N GLU A 62 -5.31 8.09 2.43
CA GLU A 62 -4.71 7.29 1.37
C GLU A 62 -3.50 7.99 0.76
N GLU A 63 -3.56 9.30 0.60
CA GLU A 63 -2.42 10.09 0.12
C GLU A 63 -1.23 10.04 1.08
N LEU A 64 -1.46 10.21 2.39
CA LEU A 64 -0.41 10.10 3.39
C LEU A 64 0.24 8.72 3.40
N VAL A 65 -0.55 7.66 3.33
CA VAL A 65 -0.02 6.28 3.27
C VAL A 65 0.77 6.05 2.00
N THR A 66 0.27 6.50 0.86
CA THR A 66 0.98 6.42 -0.42
C THR A 66 2.33 7.12 -0.36
N GLN A 67 2.39 8.32 0.18
CA GLN A 67 3.65 9.08 0.36
C GLN A 67 4.64 8.30 1.24
N GLN A 68 4.18 7.66 2.29
CA GLN A 68 5.03 6.85 3.17
C GLN A 68 5.55 5.59 2.47
N ILE A 69 4.72 4.91 1.69
CA ILE A 69 5.15 3.75 0.90
C ILE A 69 6.23 4.15 -0.11
N VAL A 70 5.99 5.21 -0.87
CA VAL A 70 6.94 5.71 -1.88
C VAL A 70 8.26 6.13 -1.24
N ALA A 71 8.22 6.83 -0.12
CA ALA A 71 9.41 7.21 0.63
C ALA A 71 10.19 5.99 1.15
N ALA A 72 9.48 4.98 1.64
CA ALA A 72 10.07 3.75 2.16
C ALA A 72 10.78 2.94 1.07
N LEU A 73 10.27 2.90 -0.15
CA LEU A 73 10.87 2.21 -1.30
C LEU A 73 12.27 2.74 -1.65
N SER A 74 12.59 3.97 -1.27
CA SER A 74 13.88 4.62 -1.49
C SER A 74 14.64 4.89 -0.20
N ALA A 75 14.09 4.54 0.97
CA ALA A 75 14.72 4.79 2.26
C ALA A 75 15.97 3.92 2.45
N PRO A 76 17.16 4.51 2.72
CA PRO A 76 18.40 3.75 2.79
C PRO A 76 18.37 2.59 3.79
N HIS A 77 17.74 2.78 4.95
CA HIS A 77 17.66 1.73 5.99
C HIS A 77 16.78 0.55 5.57
N ILE A 78 15.70 0.79 4.83
CA ILE A 78 14.83 -0.27 4.30
C ILE A 78 15.54 -1.02 3.17
N VAL A 79 16.11 -0.29 2.23
CA VAL A 79 16.84 -0.85 1.08
C VAL A 79 18.02 -1.68 1.56
N GLN A 80 18.78 -1.19 2.53
CA GLN A 80 19.91 -1.92 3.11
C GLN A 80 19.47 -3.19 3.83
N SER A 81 18.40 -3.12 4.60
CA SER A 81 17.82 -4.28 5.29
C SER A 81 17.36 -5.36 4.31
N VAL A 82 16.72 -4.97 3.23
CA VAL A 82 16.30 -5.89 2.16
C VAL A 82 17.50 -6.53 1.50
N TRP A 83 18.50 -5.74 1.13
CA TRP A 83 19.74 -6.25 0.52
C TRP A 83 20.47 -7.23 1.42
N ASP A 84 20.64 -6.90 2.70
CA ASP A 84 21.34 -7.76 3.66
C ASP A 84 20.69 -9.15 3.80
N ARG A 85 19.40 -9.23 3.69
CA ARG A 85 18.66 -10.50 3.75
C ARG A 85 18.73 -11.27 2.42
N ILE A 86 18.57 -10.57 1.29
CA ILE A 86 18.55 -11.21 -0.02
C ILE A 86 19.93 -11.74 -0.41
N ARG A 87 20.99 -11.01 -0.17
CA ARG A 87 22.37 -11.47 -0.51
C ARG A 87 22.74 -12.77 0.17
N THR A 88 22.18 -13.05 1.35
CA THR A 88 22.40 -14.30 2.07
C THR A 88 21.69 -15.46 1.39
N ALA A 89 20.46 -15.26 0.95
CA ALA A 89 19.65 -16.27 0.27
C ALA A 89 19.99 -16.42 -1.23
N ARG A 90 20.43 -15.35 -1.87
CA ARG A 90 20.73 -15.28 -3.30
C ARG A 90 22.09 -14.62 -3.53
N PRO A 91 23.20 -15.34 -3.29
CA PRO A 91 24.55 -14.80 -3.46
C PRO A 91 24.93 -14.52 -4.92
N ASP A 92 24.12 -14.99 -5.87
CA ASP A 92 24.26 -14.75 -7.31
C ASP A 92 23.83 -13.33 -7.73
N LEU A 93 23.07 -12.61 -6.87
CA LEU A 93 22.56 -11.28 -7.19
C LEU A 93 23.52 -10.18 -6.70
N SER A 94 23.62 -9.11 -7.49
CA SER A 94 24.31 -7.88 -7.11
C SER A 94 23.34 -6.92 -6.39
N GLU A 95 23.87 -5.97 -5.61
CA GLU A 95 23.07 -4.96 -4.94
C GLU A 95 22.20 -4.14 -5.91
N PRO A 96 22.69 -3.63 -7.06
CA PRO A 96 21.88 -2.90 -8.02
C PRO A 96 20.68 -3.70 -8.55
N GLU A 97 20.81 -5.00 -8.73
CA GLU A 97 19.71 -5.86 -9.21
C GLU A 97 18.54 -5.94 -8.23
N VAL A 98 18.78 -5.64 -6.97
CA VAL A 98 17.74 -5.58 -5.93
C VAL A 98 17.27 -4.14 -5.68
N VAL A 99 18.18 -3.20 -5.58
CA VAL A 99 17.90 -1.82 -5.17
C VAL A 99 17.25 -0.99 -6.28
N LEU A 100 17.71 -1.10 -7.52
CA LEU A 100 17.18 -0.30 -8.63
C LEU A 100 15.71 -0.57 -8.93
N PRO A 101 15.24 -1.83 -8.97
CA PRO A 101 13.81 -2.10 -9.15
C PRO A 101 12.92 -1.49 -8.07
N MET A 102 13.37 -1.47 -6.81
CA MET A 102 12.62 -0.82 -5.73
C MET A 102 12.49 0.68 -5.94
N ARG A 103 13.58 1.35 -6.34
CA ARG A 103 13.56 2.78 -6.66
C ARG A 103 12.70 3.10 -7.87
N ASN A 104 12.76 2.26 -8.90
CA ASN A 104 11.93 2.40 -10.10
C ASN A 104 10.45 2.29 -9.75
N LEU A 105 10.07 1.35 -8.89
CA LEU A 105 8.70 1.20 -8.42
C LEU A 105 8.21 2.47 -7.69
N ALA A 106 9.06 3.12 -6.89
CA ALA A 106 8.72 4.38 -6.24
C ALA A 106 8.32 5.46 -7.26
N GLY A 107 9.07 5.59 -8.35
CA GLY A 107 8.77 6.53 -9.44
C GLY A 107 7.53 6.18 -10.26
N LEU A 108 7.15 4.91 -10.30
CA LEU A 108 6.01 4.40 -11.09
C LEU A 108 4.72 4.24 -10.27
N TRP A 109 4.75 4.45 -8.96
CA TRP A 109 3.62 4.16 -8.08
C TRP A 109 2.30 4.77 -8.55
N GLN A 110 2.31 6.05 -8.95
CA GLN A 110 1.10 6.75 -9.40
C GLN A 110 0.56 6.23 -10.73
N GLN A 111 1.37 5.51 -11.50
CA GLN A 111 0.99 4.93 -12.79
C GLN A 111 0.44 3.51 -12.66
N LEU A 112 0.59 2.89 -11.49
CA LEU A 112 0.03 1.58 -11.23
C LEU A 112 -1.49 1.62 -11.20
N PHE A 113 -2.13 0.56 -11.68
CA PHE A 113 -3.58 0.41 -11.51
C PHE A 113 -3.95 0.37 -10.03
N PRO A 114 -5.13 0.91 -9.64
CA PRO A 114 -5.58 0.90 -8.25
C PRO A 114 -5.58 -0.50 -7.61
N ALA A 115 -5.94 -1.54 -8.34
CA ALA A 115 -5.90 -2.91 -7.85
C ALA A 115 -4.48 -3.35 -7.48
N GLU A 116 -3.48 -2.95 -8.25
CA GLU A 116 -2.08 -3.27 -7.99
C GLU A 116 -1.54 -2.47 -6.79
N GLN A 117 -1.89 -1.20 -6.68
CA GLN A 117 -1.56 -0.39 -5.50
C GLN A 117 -2.13 -1.03 -4.22
N CYS A 118 -3.38 -1.50 -4.26
CA CYS A 118 -4.01 -2.20 -3.14
C CYS A 118 -3.28 -3.51 -2.80
N ARG A 119 -2.90 -4.28 -3.80
CA ARG A 119 -2.15 -5.54 -3.61
C ARG A 119 -0.80 -5.29 -2.93
N LEU A 120 -0.07 -4.28 -3.40
CA LEU A 120 1.23 -3.91 -2.81
C LEU A 120 1.08 -3.36 -1.39
N ALA A 121 0.06 -2.56 -1.12
CA ALA A 121 -0.22 -2.11 0.24
C ALA A 121 -0.50 -3.28 1.18
N GLN A 122 -1.28 -4.26 0.77
CA GLN A 122 -1.54 -5.49 1.53
C GLN A 122 -0.27 -6.32 1.76
N LEU A 123 0.64 -6.32 0.79
CA LEU A 123 1.91 -7.03 0.89
C LEU A 123 2.87 -6.38 1.91
N LEU A 124 2.92 -5.04 1.94
CA LEU A 124 3.89 -4.27 2.71
C LEU A 124 3.42 -3.90 4.11
N ILE A 125 2.13 -3.67 4.31
CA ILE A 125 1.57 -3.08 5.52
C ILE A 125 0.85 -4.16 6.35
N ASP A 126 1.23 -4.27 7.63
CA ASP A 126 0.47 -5.04 8.61
C ASP A 126 -0.80 -4.27 8.99
N ARG A 127 -0.65 -3.04 9.42
CA ARG A 127 -1.77 -2.14 9.73
C ARG A 127 -1.34 -0.67 9.74
N VAL A 128 -2.33 0.19 9.59
CA VAL A 128 -2.20 1.64 9.75
C VAL A 128 -3.05 2.06 10.94
N VAL A 129 -2.45 2.76 11.88
CA VAL A 129 -3.14 3.25 13.09
C VAL A 129 -3.28 4.76 13.01
N ILE A 130 -4.50 5.25 13.24
CA ILE A 130 -4.76 6.69 13.33
C ILE A 130 -4.13 7.21 14.61
N ALA A 131 -3.42 8.33 14.52
CA ALA A 131 -2.84 9.02 15.67
C ALA A 131 -3.26 10.50 15.66
N ASP A 132 -3.11 11.17 16.77
CA ASP A 132 -3.33 12.61 16.84
C ASP A 132 -2.34 13.33 15.92
N GLY A 133 -2.87 14.02 14.90
CA GLY A 133 -2.08 14.74 13.92
C GLY A 133 -1.42 13.92 12.82
N GLY A 134 -1.72 12.60 12.70
CA GLY A 134 -1.13 11.79 11.65
C GLY A 134 -1.50 10.32 11.67
N LEU A 135 -0.62 9.51 11.13
CA LEU A 135 -0.79 8.06 10.98
C LEU A 135 0.50 7.36 11.41
N GLU A 136 0.35 6.18 11.97
CA GLU A 136 1.45 5.25 12.20
C GLU A 136 1.28 4.04 11.29
N ILE A 137 2.28 3.75 10.46
CA ILE A 137 2.29 2.57 9.61
C ILE A 137 3.14 1.49 10.26
N ILE A 138 2.55 0.33 10.46
CA ILE A 138 3.24 -0.86 10.94
C ILE A 138 3.46 -1.77 9.73
N TRP A 139 4.72 -1.93 9.33
CA TRP A 139 5.11 -2.72 8.18
C TRP A 139 5.10 -4.20 8.53
N ARG A 140 4.83 -5.05 7.54
CA ARG A 140 4.99 -6.49 7.68
C ARG A 140 6.47 -6.85 7.67
N ASP A 141 6.89 -7.72 8.57
CA ASP A 141 8.30 -8.09 8.76
C ASP A 141 8.99 -8.57 7.48
N GLN A 142 8.28 -9.34 6.67
CA GLN A 142 8.81 -9.92 5.43
C GLN A 142 8.26 -9.28 4.15
N GLY A 143 7.41 -8.26 4.28
CA GLY A 143 6.75 -7.65 3.13
C GLY A 143 7.71 -7.04 2.12
N TRP A 144 8.73 -6.37 2.59
CA TRP A 144 9.77 -5.77 1.73
C TRP A 144 10.59 -6.81 0.98
N GLN A 145 10.90 -7.96 1.61
CA GLN A 145 11.62 -9.06 0.94
C GLN A 145 10.75 -9.74 -0.11
N GLU A 146 9.48 -9.96 0.19
CA GLU A 146 8.52 -10.53 -0.75
C GLU A 146 8.37 -9.63 -1.97
N LEU A 147 8.29 -8.30 -1.76
CA LEU A 147 8.25 -7.34 -2.86
C LEU A 147 9.54 -7.39 -3.69
N ALA A 148 10.69 -7.35 -3.06
CA ALA A 148 11.96 -7.42 -3.77
C ALA A 148 12.09 -8.72 -4.58
N GLY A 149 11.61 -9.83 -4.04
CA GLY A 149 11.55 -11.12 -4.75
C GLY A 149 10.69 -11.07 -6.01
N GLU A 150 9.56 -10.33 -5.99
CA GLU A 150 8.72 -10.12 -7.18
C GLU A 150 9.38 -9.25 -8.25
N LEU A 151 10.26 -8.33 -7.84
CA LEU A 151 10.95 -7.40 -8.73
C LEU A 151 12.25 -7.93 -9.30
N MET A 152 12.71 -9.14 -8.88
CA MET A 152 13.95 -9.73 -9.35
C MET A 152 13.86 -10.17 -10.82
N PRO A 153 15.00 -10.18 -11.56
CA PRO A 153 15.04 -10.67 -12.93
C PRO A 153 14.49 -12.10 -13.04
N GLY A 154 13.68 -12.35 -14.08
CA GLY A 154 13.04 -13.64 -14.32
C GLY A 154 11.69 -13.84 -13.63
N THR A 155 11.19 -12.83 -12.92
CA THR A 155 9.82 -12.80 -12.39
C THR A 155 8.89 -12.04 -13.34
N ILE A 156 7.58 -12.30 -13.25
CA ILE A 156 6.56 -11.64 -14.10
C ILE A 156 6.61 -10.10 -13.96
N GLY A 157 6.87 -9.60 -12.77
CA GLY A 157 7.01 -8.15 -12.54
C GLY A 157 8.22 -7.53 -13.25
N ALA A 158 9.34 -8.25 -13.32
CA ALA A 158 10.53 -7.82 -14.05
C ALA A 158 10.31 -7.82 -15.57
N GLU A 159 9.62 -8.82 -16.09
CA GLU A 159 9.26 -8.90 -17.52
C GLU A 159 8.40 -7.71 -17.94
N LEU A 160 7.43 -7.30 -17.13
CA LEU A 160 6.59 -6.12 -17.42
C LEU A 160 7.42 -4.82 -17.45
N GLN A 161 8.41 -4.68 -16.57
CA GLN A 161 9.30 -3.51 -16.56
C GLN A 161 10.22 -3.48 -17.79
N GLU A 162 10.70 -4.62 -18.23
CA GLU A 162 11.50 -4.74 -19.46
C GLU A 162 10.68 -4.36 -20.71
N TRP A 163 9.42 -4.74 -20.75
CA TRP A 163 8.51 -4.38 -21.83
C TRP A 163 8.26 -2.88 -21.90
N GLU A 164 8.00 -2.24 -20.77
CA GLU A 164 7.80 -0.79 -20.70
C GLU A 164 9.06 -0.01 -21.10
N GLN A 165 10.24 -0.50 -20.75
CA GLN A 165 11.50 0.11 -21.17
C GLN A 165 11.75 -0.02 -22.67
N GLN A 166 11.38 -1.15 -23.29
CA GLN A 166 11.50 -1.35 -24.72
C GLN A 166 10.53 -0.48 -25.53
N GLU A 167 9.34 -0.19 -25.02
CA GLU A 167 8.41 0.73 -25.65
C GLU A 167 8.89 2.19 -25.62
N VAL A 168 9.64 2.57 -24.59
CA VAL A 168 10.20 3.93 -24.46
C VAL A 168 11.44 4.13 -25.34
N GLU A 169 12.20 3.07 -25.64
CA GLU A 169 13.39 3.11 -26.50
C GLU A 169 13.08 2.88 -28.00
N ALA A 170 11.87 2.51 -28.32
CA ALA A 170 11.45 2.29 -29.70
C ALA A 170 10.97 3.63 -30.38
#